data_197d0e7961266c690573e0208bb93029
#
_entry.id   197d0e7961266c690573e0208bb93029
#
_cell.length_a   1.000
_cell.length_b   1.000
_cell.length_c   1.000
_cell.angle_alpha   90.00
_cell.angle_beta   90.00
_cell.angle_gamma   90.00
#
_symmetry.space_group_name_H-M   'P 1'
#
loop_
_entity.id
_entity.type
_entity.pdbx_description
1 polymer ?
#
loop_
_entity_poly.entity_id
_entity_poly.type
_entity_poly.pdbx_seq_one_letter_code
_entity_poly.pdbx_strand_id
1 'polypeptide(L)'
;MTMPRDPQVTSRIMSAVKGKNTKPEVALRKALWHLGLRYRLHAALEGRPDIVFVSAKVAIFVDGDFWHGNAWRVRGMKSFDEQFERIKNKDFWRQKITGNMERDVRVTAALTAKGWTVYRVFESRLQSDLPSVVAEIESLVRRPAIVDANQG
;
A
#
# COMPACT_ATOMS: atom_id res chain seq x y z
N MET A 1 -12.09 -0.85 -33.00
CA MET A 1 -12.06 -1.97 -32.07
C MET A 1 -10.62 -2.22 -31.66
N THR A 2 -10.36 -2.10 -30.41
CA THR A 2 -9.05 -2.48 -29.89
C THR A 2 -8.90 -3.99 -30.06
N MET A 3 -7.82 -4.41 -30.67
CA MET A 3 -7.48 -5.83 -30.73
C MET A 3 -7.40 -6.39 -29.32
N PRO A 4 -7.87 -7.63 -29.11
CA PRO A 4 -7.67 -8.25 -27.80
C PRO A 4 -6.18 -8.24 -27.49
N ARG A 5 -5.83 -7.76 -26.32
CA ARG A 5 -4.45 -7.74 -25.88
C ARG A 5 -3.96 -9.16 -25.69
N ASP A 6 -2.71 -9.37 -26.03
CA ASP A 6 -2.03 -10.60 -25.68
C ASP A 6 -2.17 -10.83 -24.18
N PRO A 7 -2.60 -12.02 -23.73
CA PRO A 7 -2.75 -12.30 -22.30
C PRO A 7 -1.49 -12.03 -21.49
N GLN A 8 -0.31 -12.24 -22.04
CA GLN A 8 0.96 -11.95 -21.34
C GLN A 8 1.18 -10.45 -21.18
N VAL A 9 0.84 -9.65 -22.20
CA VAL A 9 0.95 -8.20 -22.14
C VAL A 9 -0.06 -7.64 -21.12
N THR A 10 -1.29 -8.14 -21.15
CA THR A 10 -2.30 -7.74 -20.19
C THR A 10 -1.88 -8.08 -18.76
N SER A 11 -1.32 -9.28 -18.54
CA SER A 11 -0.84 -9.71 -17.23
C SER A 11 0.28 -8.80 -16.73
N ARG A 12 1.23 -8.43 -17.59
CA ARG A 12 2.31 -7.50 -17.21
C ARG A 12 1.79 -6.11 -16.86
N ILE A 13 0.85 -5.60 -17.63
CA ILE A 13 0.22 -4.30 -17.35
C ILE A 13 -0.51 -4.36 -16.01
N MET A 14 -1.29 -5.39 -15.77
CA MET A 14 -2.03 -5.55 -14.52
C MET A 14 -1.10 -5.74 -13.33
N SER A 15 0.01 -6.43 -13.50
CA SER A 15 1.01 -6.57 -12.43
C SER A 15 1.67 -5.25 -12.09
N ALA A 16 1.97 -4.42 -13.10
CA ALA A 16 2.50 -3.07 -12.88
C ALA A 16 1.48 -2.18 -12.16
N VAL A 17 0.21 -2.27 -12.54
CA VAL A 17 -0.87 -1.52 -11.87
C VAL A 17 -1.06 -1.98 -10.43
N LYS A 18 -0.80 -3.26 -10.12
CA LYS A 18 -0.92 -3.82 -8.78
C LYS A 18 0.20 -3.40 -7.81
N GLY A 19 1.09 -2.51 -8.22
CA GLY A 19 1.88 -1.79 -7.24
C GLY A 19 3.29 -2.26 -6.98
N LYS A 20 3.97 -2.87 -7.95
CA LYS A 20 5.41 -3.09 -7.82
C LYS A 20 6.17 -2.06 -8.65
N ASN A 21 7.07 -1.33 -7.99
CA ASN A 21 7.95 -0.36 -8.64
C ASN A 21 7.23 0.76 -9.40
N THR A 22 6.08 1.20 -8.88
CA THR A 22 5.41 2.37 -9.43
C THR A 22 6.23 3.64 -9.16
N LYS A 23 6.01 4.68 -9.95
CA LYS A 23 6.73 5.94 -9.74
C LYS A 23 6.56 6.52 -8.33
N PRO A 24 5.34 6.56 -7.76
CA PRO A 24 5.18 7.03 -6.38
C PRO A 24 5.93 6.17 -5.36
N GLU A 25 5.91 4.85 -5.53
CA GLU A 25 6.64 3.95 -4.64
C GLU A 25 8.14 4.17 -4.72
N VAL A 26 8.68 4.30 -5.93
CA VAL A 26 10.11 4.57 -6.14
C VAL A 26 10.51 5.91 -5.54
N ALA A 27 9.69 6.95 -5.70
CA ALA A 27 9.95 8.25 -5.12
C ALA A 27 9.99 8.18 -3.59
N LEU A 28 9.08 7.42 -2.98
CA LEU A 28 9.07 7.19 -1.54
C LEU A 28 10.36 6.50 -1.09
N ARG A 29 10.75 5.42 -1.76
CA ARG A 29 11.96 4.69 -1.41
C ARG A 29 13.20 5.57 -1.46
N LYS A 30 13.34 6.37 -2.50
CA LYS A 30 14.48 7.28 -2.63
C LYS A 30 14.51 8.32 -1.52
N ALA A 31 13.37 8.91 -1.19
CA ALA A 31 13.28 9.90 -0.12
C ALA A 31 13.68 9.30 1.23
N LEU A 32 13.22 8.10 1.53
CA LEU A 32 13.58 7.40 2.78
C LEU A 32 15.07 7.07 2.83
N TRP A 33 15.62 6.62 1.71
CA TRP A 33 17.04 6.30 1.63
C TRP A 33 17.93 7.53 1.85
N HIS A 34 17.54 8.67 1.29
CA HIS A 34 18.25 9.93 1.48
C HIS A 34 18.28 10.39 2.94
N LEU A 35 17.29 10.00 3.72
CA LEU A 35 17.27 10.28 5.16
C LEU A 35 18.16 9.35 5.97
N GLY A 36 18.85 8.42 5.32
CA GLY A 36 19.67 7.43 6.01
C GLY A 36 18.91 6.22 6.51
N LEU A 37 17.63 6.10 6.17
CA LEU A 37 16.82 4.94 6.56
C LEU A 37 17.11 3.77 5.62
N ARG A 38 17.44 2.63 6.20
CA ARG A 38 17.79 1.43 5.45
C ARG A 38 16.69 0.38 5.60
N TYR A 39 16.19 -0.07 4.48
CA TYR A 39 15.01 -0.94 4.40
C TYR A 39 15.28 -2.12 3.47
N ARG A 40 14.39 -3.09 3.53
CA ARG A 40 14.33 -4.21 2.57
C ARG A 40 13.04 -4.09 1.77
N LEU A 41 13.09 -4.55 0.53
CA LEU A 41 11.93 -4.58 -0.36
C LEU A 41 11.37 -5.99 -0.42
N HIS A 42 10.04 -6.07 -0.50
CA HIS A 42 9.34 -7.34 -0.77
C HIS A 42 9.73 -8.46 0.18
N ALA A 43 9.80 -8.15 1.47
CA ALA A 43 10.13 -9.14 2.48
C ALA A 43 9.05 -10.24 2.53
N ALA A 44 9.47 -11.45 2.91
CA ALA A 44 8.58 -12.61 3.01
C ALA A 44 7.76 -12.57 4.29
N LEU A 45 6.97 -11.52 4.47
CA LEU A 45 6.01 -11.36 5.55
C LEU A 45 4.59 -11.49 5.00
N GLU A 46 3.61 -11.66 5.87
CA GLU A 46 2.21 -11.71 5.46
C GLU A 46 1.84 -10.48 4.64
N GLY A 47 1.13 -10.69 3.52
CA GLY A 47 0.74 -9.63 2.62
C GLY A 47 1.86 -9.03 1.80
N ARG A 48 3.10 -9.43 2.01
CA ARG A 48 4.28 -8.94 1.29
C ARG A 48 4.39 -7.42 1.28
N PRO A 49 4.73 -6.80 2.43
CA PRO A 49 4.92 -5.35 2.46
C PRO A 49 5.89 -4.87 1.41
N ASP A 50 5.64 -3.68 0.88
CA ASP A 50 6.51 -3.09 -0.15
C ASP A 50 7.86 -2.67 0.42
N ILE A 51 7.86 -2.15 1.63
CA ILE A 51 9.06 -1.66 2.32
C ILE A 51 9.03 -2.15 3.76
N VAL A 52 10.13 -2.70 4.23
CA VAL A 52 10.23 -3.22 5.59
C VAL A 52 11.48 -2.68 6.29
N PHE A 53 11.28 -2.14 7.46
CA PHE A 53 12.37 -1.77 8.38
C PHE A 53 12.44 -2.82 9.48
N VAL A 54 13.37 -3.75 9.35
CA VAL A 54 13.42 -4.96 10.18
C VAL A 54 13.69 -4.61 11.65
N SER A 55 14.69 -3.77 11.93
CA SER A 55 15.05 -3.42 13.30
C SER A 55 13.94 -2.66 14.02
N ALA A 56 13.28 -1.74 13.33
CA ALA A 56 12.19 -0.95 13.90
C ALA A 56 10.87 -1.71 13.90
N LYS A 57 10.78 -2.82 13.17
CA LYS A 57 9.55 -3.58 12.97
C LYS A 57 8.43 -2.73 12.37
N VAL A 58 8.76 -2.00 11.32
CA VAL A 58 7.80 -1.20 10.57
C VAL A 58 7.62 -1.80 9.19
N ALA A 59 6.39 -2.10 8.83
CA ALA A 59 6.00 -2.66 7.53
C ALA A 59 5.14 -1.65 6.78
N ILE A 60 5.53 -1.31 5.56
CA ILE A 60 4.88 -0.28 4.77
C ILE A 60 4.24 -0.91 3.54
N PHE A 61 2.96 -0.60 3.34
CA PHE A 61 2.20 -0.99 2.15
C PHE A 61 1.84 0.27 1.37
N VAL A 62 2.19 0.26 0.10
CA VAL A 62 1.73 1.29 -0.85
C VAL A 62 0.56 0.71 -1.62
N ASP A 63 -0.63 1.20 -1.33
CA ASP A 63 -1.86 0.65 -1.87
C ASP A 63 -2.32 1.45 -3.10
N GLY A 64 -2.57 0.75 -4.21
CA GLY A 64 -3.19 1.36 -5.39
C GLY A 64 -4.63 1.75 -5.07
N ASP A 65 -5.03 2.95 -5.46
CA ASP A 65 -6.35 3.49 -5.07
C ASP A 65 -7.50 2.63 -5.56
N PHE A 66 -7.47 2.22 -6.81
CA PHE A 66 -8.55 1.39 -7.37
C PHE A 66 -8.63 0.02 -6.69
N TRP A 67 -7.48 -0.65 -6.55
CA TRP A 67 -7.42 -2.03 -6.06
C TRP A 67 -7.75 -2.17 -4.57
N HIS A 68 -7.63 -1.09 -3.83
CA HIS A 68 -7.86 -1.07 -2.38
C HIS A 68 -9.04 -0.19 -1.98
N GLY A 69 -9.95 0.07 -2.93
CA GLY A 69 -11.24 0.68 -2.65
C GLY A 69 -11.22 2.18 -2.40
N ASN A 70 -10.24 2.91 -2.91
CA ASN A 70 -10.11 4.34 -2.69
C ASN A 70 -10.36 5.20 -3.95
N ALA A 71 -10.61 4.58 -5.12
CA ALA A 71 -10.77 5.33 -6.36
C ALA A 71 -11.93 6.32 -6.30
N TRP A 72 -13.01 5.98 -5.61
CA TRP A 72 -14.18 6.84 -5.49
C TRP A 72 -13.84 8.17 -4.80
N ARG A 73 -12.97 8.16 -3.80
CA ARG A 73 -12.51 9.38 -3.11
C ARG A 73 -11.66 10.24 -4.02
N VAL A 74 -10.73 9.62 -4.73
CA VAL A 74 -9.81 10.31 -5.65
C VAL A 74 -10.59 11.00 -6.77
N ARG A 75 -11.66 10.34 -7.25
CA ARG A 75 -12.47 10.85 -8.35
C ARG A 75 -13.62 11.76 -7.90
N GLY A 76 -13.73 12.05 -6.61
CA GLY A 76 -14.79 12.92 -6.09
C GLY A 76 -16.17 12.32 -6.13
N MET A 77 -16.28 10.99 -6.14
CA MET A 77 -17.56 10.29 -6.10
C MET A 77 -18.16 10.28 -4.69
N LYS A 78 -19.46 10.08 -4.59
CA LYS A 78 -20.17 10.16 -3.31
C LYS A 78 -20.00 8.93 -2.43
N SER A 79 -19.76 7.76 -3.03
CA SER A 79 -19.69 6.51 -2.30
C SER A 79 -18.81 5.48 -3.01
N PHE A 80 -18.39 4.48 -2.24
CA PHE A 80 -17.68 3.32 -2.77
C PHE A 80 -18.46 2.63 -3.90
N ASP A 81 -19.78 2.49 -3.75
CA ASP A 81 -20.61 1.84 -4.76
C ASP A 81 -20.68 2.61 -6.06
N GLU A 82 -20.63 3.93 -6.02
CA GLU A 82 -20.70 4.78 -7.20
C GLU A 82 -19.55 4.49 -8.18
N GLN A 83 -18.38 4.11 -7.70
CA GLN A 83 -17.25 3.82 -8.58
C GLN A 83 -17.50 2.64 -9.53
N PHE A 84 -18.49 1.80 -9.23
CA PHE A 84 -18.79 0.62 -10.04
C PHE A 84 -19.99 0.81 -10.99
N GLU A 85 -20.73 1.92 -10.87
CA GLU A 85 -21.96 2.11 -11.61
C GLU A 85 -21.78 2.11 -13.12
N ARG A 86 -20.66 2.60 -13.62
CA ARG A 86 -20.40 2.79 -15.05
C ARG A 86 -19.37 1.84 -15.61
N ILE A 87 -18.88 0.89 -14.84
CA ILE A 87 -17.89 -0.06 -15.34
C ILE A 87 -18.54 -1.37 -15.74
N LYS A 88 -17.96 -1.99 -16.75
CA LYS A 88 -18.37 -3.31 -17.21
C LYS A 88 -18.01 -4.35 -16.13
N ASN A 89 -18.91 -5.33 -15.94
CA ASN A 89 -18.72 -6.37 -14.92
C ASN A 89 -18.65 -5.80 -13.50
N LYS A 90 -19.53 -4.86 -13.20
CA LYS A 90 -19.51 -4.14 -11.90
C LYS A 90 -19.57 -5.06 -10.68
N ASP A 91 -20.36 -6.11 -10.73
CA ASP A 91 -20.48 -7.03 -9.59
C ASP A 91 -19.20 -7.81 -9.35
N PHE A 92 -18.54 -8.25 -10.44
CA PHE A 92 -17.23 -8.89 -10.34
C PHE A 92 -16.20 -7.97 -9.66
N TRP A 93 -16.12 -6.72 -10.15
CA TRP A 93 -15.15 -5.76 -9.61
C TRP A 93 -15.45 -5.36 -8.19
N ARG A 94 -16.73 -5.18 -7.84
CA ARG A 94 -17.12 -4.89 -6.47
C ARG A 94 -16.67 -6.00 -5.53
N GLN A 95 -16.93 -7.25 -5.87
CA GLN A 95 -16.50 -8.39 -5.06
C GLN A 95 -14.99 -8.47 -4.97
N LYS A 96 -14.30 -8.25 -6.08
CA LYS A 96 -12.84 -8.30 -6.12
C LYS A 96 -12.20 -7.24 -5.23
N ILE A 97 -12.66 -6.01 -5.33
CA ILE A 97 -12.14 -4.90 -4.53
C ILE A 97 -12.51 -5.07 -3.05
N THR A 98 -13.73 -5.48 -2.76
CA THR A 98 -14.15 -5.76 -1.38
C THR A 98 -13.28 -6.84 -0.77
N GLY A 99 -13.00 -7.91 -1.51
CA GLY A 99 -12.11 -8.97 -1.04
C GLY A 99 -10.70 -8.48 -0.77
N ASN A 100 -10.19 -7.59 -1.61
CA ASN A 100 -8.87 -6.98 -1.39
C ASN A 100 -8.85 -6.16 -0.10
N MET A 101 -9.90 -5.35 0.15
CA MET A 101 -10.01 -4.54 1.35
C MET A 101 -10.08 -5.41 2.61
N GLU A 102 -10.85 -6.48 2.58
CA GLU A 102 -10.96 -7.42 3.69
C GLU A 102 -9.62 -8.11 3.97
N ARG A 103 -8.90 -8.49 2.93
CA ARG A 103 -7.58 -9.08 3.06
C ARG A 103 -6.59 -8.08 3.68
N ASP A 104 -6.65 -6.80 3.28
CA ASP A 104 -5.81 -5.77 3.87
C ASP A 104 -6.01 -5.67 5.38
N VAL A 105 -7.25 -5.73 5.82
CA VAL A 105 -7.58 -5.71 7.26
C VAL A 105 -6.99 -6.92 7.97
N ARG A 106 -7.15 -8.11 7.39
CA ARG A 106 -6.61 -9.35 7.98
C ARG A 106 -5.09 -9.33 8.06
N VAL A 107 -4.43 -8.90 6.98
CA VAL A 107 -2.97 -8.81 6.93
C VAL A 107 -2.45 -7.83 7.96
N THR A 108 -3.07 -6.66 8.05
CA THR A 108 -2.68 -5.64 9.03
C THR A 108 -2.83 -6.18 10.45
N ALA A 109 -3.94 -6.83 10.75
CA ALA A 109 -4.17 -7.43 12.07
C ALA A 109 -3.14 -8.51 12.39
N ALA A 110 -2.82 -9.38 11.44
CA ALA A 110 -1.87 -10.46 11.63
C ALA A 110 -0.45 -9.93 11.91
N LEU A 111 0.00 -8.94 11.15
CA LEU A 111 1.31 -8.33 11.36
C LEU A 111 1.35 -7.56 12.69
N THR A 112 0.30 -6.83 13.02
CA THR A 112 0.21 -6.11 14.29
C THR A 112 0.28 -7.08 15.47
N ALA A 113 -0.38 -8.22 15.37
CA ALA A 113 -0.32 -9.25 16.41
C ALA A 113 1.08 -9.83 16.60
N LYS A 114 1.92 -9.77 15.57
CA LYS A 114 3.33 -10.22 15.62
C LYS A 114 4.30 -9.11 16.05
N GLY A 115 3.79 -7.96 16.45
CA GLY A 115 4.60 -6.86 16.95
C GLY A 115 5.05 -5.87 15.87
N TRP A 116 4.54 -5.96 14.66
CA TRP A 116 4.85 -5.03 13.59
C TRP A 116 3.97 -3.78 13.68
N THR A 117 4.56 -2.63 13.40
CA THR A 117 3.80 -1.42 13.12
C THR A 117 3.53 -1.39 11.63
N VAL A 118 2.26 -1.39 11.25
CA VAL A 118 1.86 -1.40 9.85
C VAL A 118 1.46 0.01 9.44
N TYR A 119 2.07 0.49 8.37
CA TYR A 119 1.76 1.78 7.77
C TYR A 119 1.25 1.55 6.35
N ARG A 120 0.03 1.97 6.08
CA ARG A 120 -0.55 1.88 4.75
C ARG A 120 -0.77 3.27 4.19
N VAL A 121 -0.43 3.44 2.92
CA VAL A 121 -0.62 4.72 2.24
C VAL A 121 -1.08 4.47 0.82
N PHE A 122 -2.06 5.23 0.37
CA PHE A 122 -2.50 5.17 -1.02
C PHE A 122 -1.55 5.92 -1.94
N GLU A 123 -1.37 5.43 -3.16
CA GLU A 123 -0.50 6.06 -4.16
C GLU A 123 -0.88 7.52 -4.41
N SER A 124 -2.18 7.84 -4.40
CA SER A 124 -2.64 9.22 -4.60
C SER A 124 -2.07 10.18 -3.55
N ARG A 125 -1.96 9.73 -2.31
CA ARG A 125 -1.37 10.55 -1.26
C ARG A 125 0.14 10.72 -1.46
N LEU A 126 0.83 9.68 -1.94
CA LEU A 126 2.25 9.80 -2.28
C LEU A 126 2.47 10.82 -3.40
N GLN A 127 1.56 10.87 -4.37
CA GLN A 127 1.65 11.83 -5.46
C GLN A 127 1.39 13.26 -5.00
N SER A 128 0.46 13.46 -4.07
CA SER A 128 0.04 14.79 -3.63
C SER A 128 0.81 15.32 -2.44
N ASP A 129 1.34 14.46 -1.58
CA ASP A 129 1.93 14.89 -0.30
C ASP A 129 3.03 13.94 0.18
N LEU A 130 4.01 13.70 -0.66
CA LEU A 130 5.16 12.86 -0.34
C LEU A 130 5.90 13.31 0.93
N PRO A 131 6.16 14.61 1.14
CA PRO A 131 6.91 15.03 2.33
C PRO A 131 6.26 14.64 3.65
N SER A 132 4.94 14.75 3.76
CA SER A 132 4.23 14.36 4.99
C SER A 132 4.30 12.85 5.23
N VAL A 133 4.17 12.05 4.17
CA VAL A 133 4.29 10.60 4.26
C VAL A 133 5.68 10.20 4.73
N VAL A 134 6.71 10.80 4.14
CA VAL A 134 8.11 10.54 4.52
C VAL A 134 8.34 10.88 5.98
N ALA A 135 7.84 12.05 6.45
CA ALA A 135 7.98 12.46 7.83
C ALA A 135 7.28 11.49 8.80
N GLU A 136 6.08 11.04 8.45
CA GLU A 136 5.36 10.08 9.27
C GLU A 136 6.11 8.75 9.39
N ILE A 137 6.64 8.25 8.28
CA ILE A 137 7.41 7.01 8.27
C ILE A 137 8.71 7.17 9.07
N GLU A 138 9.42 8.26 8.85
CA GLU A 138 10.65 8.55 9.61
C GLU A 138 10.38 8.54 11.11
N SER A 139 9.29 9.17 11.52
CA SER A 139 8.90 9.21 12.93
C SER A 139 8.66 7.81 13.49
N LEU A 140 8.03 6.92 12.73
CA LEU A 140 7.81 5.54 13.16
C LEU A 140 9.10 4.75 13.27
N VAL A 141 10.00 4.91 12.30
CA VAL A 141 11.26 4.16 12.24
C VAL A 141 12.25 4.62 13.30
N ARG A 142 12.33 5.93 13.55
CA ARG A 142 13.25 6.52 14.52
C ARG A 142 12.67 6.61 15.92
N ARG A 143 11.44 6.15 16.11
CA ARG A 143 10.81 6.15 17.43
C ARG A 143 11.69 5.36 18.40
N PRO A 144 11.97 5.89 19.61
CA PRO A 144 12.73 5.14 20.60
C PRO A 144 12.01 3.82 20.89
N ALA A 145 12.79 2.75 21.06
CA ALA A 145 12.23 1.49 21.52
C ALA A 145 11.41 1.79 22.77
N ILE A 146 10.16 1.30 22.81
CA ILE A 146 9.34 1.41 24.00
C ILE A 146 10.08 0.60 25.07
N VAL A 147 10.71 1.31 26.00
CA VAL A 147 11.23 0.65 27.18
C VAL A 147 9.98 0.21 27.93
N ASP A 148 9.83 -1.10 28.06
CA ASP A 148 8.72 -1.66 28.79
C ASP A 148 8.77 -1.09 30.22
N ALA A 149 7.71 -0.37 30.62
CA ALA A 149 7.64 0.23 31.93
C ALA A 149 7.77 -0.82 33.06
N ASN A 150 7.66 -2.10 32.71
CA ASN A 150 7.82 -3.22 33.64
C ASN A 150 9.27 -3.70 33.78
N GLN A 151 10.21 -3.07 33.11
CA GLN A 151 11.64 -3.40 33.22
C GLN A 151 12.38 -2.38 34.08
N GLY A 152 11.65 -1.62 34.82
CA GLY A 152 12.23 -0.71 35.80
C GLY A 152 12.67 -1.44 37.06
#